data_f6c6a52dd0533fe94cc27a3d3fa19a49
#
_entry.id   f6c6a52dd0533fe94cc27a3d3fa19a49
#
_cell.length_a   1.000
_cell.length_b   1.000
_cell.length_c   1.000
_cell.angle_alpha   90.00
_cell.angle_beta   90.00
_cell.angle_gamma   90.00
#
_symmetry.space_group_name_H-M   'P 1'
#
loop_
_entity.id
_entity.type
_entity.pdbx_description
1 polymer ?
#
loop_
_entity_poly.entity_id
_entity_poly.type
_entity_poly.pdbx_seq_one_letter_code
_entity_poly.pdbx_strand_id
1 'polypeptide(L)'
;MKLSDPSKGLSRTPLEQLSLQEESLGGYRRFWEEAAATDSLHAIADQDTPETFEVSGKSDANRAWEVLPDSDAVVLEIGCGTGRVLQHLAGRYREVHGIDIAGEMVKQGGHRLAGVPNIHFHQGNGYDLEAFADESVDLVYSALVFQHMPKTIAYNYFQETNRVLRPDGLFLFQVPNLLDGPQFEQFNHFAQPWFVEHPYPMYFWTPAEVVQLLTRAGLSIEHLGEEMVVLARKTELPGPVAQQLQRSMESELAGMTSSGRIADLEGQVADFEQRVPELELQVAELARQVDRFRSQPLIRVALAARRAFRRGRP
;
A
#
# COMPACT_ATOMS: atom_id res chain seq x y z
N MET A 1 21.92 -38.40 1.72
CA MET A 1 20.61 -37.84 2.01
C MET A 1 20.02 -37.37 0.70
N LYS A 2 19.07 -38.12 0.12
CA LYS A 2 18.48 -37.79 -1.19
C LYS A 2 17.48 -36.64 -0.98
N LEU A 3 17.70 -35.52 -1.63
CA LEU A 3 16.73 -34.43 -1.70
C LEU A 3 15.48 -34.92 -2.44
N SER A 4 14.34 -34.78 -1.83
CA SER A 4 13.04 -35.12 -2.40
C SER A 4 12.70 -34.19 -3.55
N ASP A 5 12.18 -34.78 -4.61
CA ASP A 5 11.70 -34.16 -5.85
C ASP A 5 10.68 -33.07 -5.56
N PRO A 6 10.93 -31.81 -5.94
CA PRO A 6 10.01 -30.70 -5.73
C PRO A 6 8.79 -30.69 -6.66
N SER A 7 8.68 -31.64 -7.61
CA SER A 7 7.57 -31.73 -8.56
C SER A 7 6.37 -32.55 -8.07
N LYS A 8 6.44 -33.14 -6.88
CA LYS A 8 5.25 -33.78 -6.28
C LYS A 8 4.38 -32.71 -5.65
N GLY A 9 3.31 -32.42 -6.35
CA GLY A 9 2.31 -31.44 -5.99
C GLY A 9 1.98 -31.45 -4.50
N LEU A 10 2.06 -30.28 -3.88
CA LEU A 10 1.54 -30.03 -2.55
C LEU A 10 0.06 -30.43 -2.57
N SER A 11 -0.24 -31.56 -1.97
CA SER A 11 -1.61 -31.99 -1.69
C SER A 11 -2.31 -30.84 -0.97
N ARG A 12 -3.54 -30.55 -1.41
CA ARG A 12 -4.43 -29.58 -0.76
C ARG A 12 -4.39 -29.81 0.74
N THR A 13 -4.18 -28.73 1.48
CA THR A 13 -4.02 -28.67 2.93
C THR A 13 -5.02 -29.54 3.66
N PRO A 14 -4.62 -30.33 4.67
CA PRO A 14 -5.57 -31.08 5.51
C PRO A 14 -6.61 -30.16 6.14
N LEU A 15 -7.85 -30.63 6.24
CA LEU A 15 -9.02 -29.90 6.76
C LEU A 15 -8.77 -29.19 8.11
N GLU A 16 -7.86 -29.70 8.95
CA GLU A 16 -7.48 -29.09 10.24
C GLU A 16 -6.68 -27.77 10.09
N GLN A 17 -5.92 -27.59 8.98
CA GLN A 17 -5.24 -26.32 8.71
C GLN A 17 -6.19 -25.29 8.08
N LEU A 18 -7.24 -25.73 7.37
CA LEU A 18 -8.30 -24.87 6.88
C LEU A 18 -9.10 -24.26 8.06
N SER A 19 -9.34 -25.00 9.16
CA SER A 19 -10.06 -24.49 10.33
C SER A 19 -9.33 -23.33 11.03
N LEU A 20 -8.00 -23.41 11.15
CA LEU A 20 -7.20 -22.32 11.72
C LEU A 20 -7.14 -21.08 10.80
N GLN A 21 -7.16 -21.27 9.48
CA GLN A 21 -7.27 -20.18 8.52
C GLN A 21 -8.67 -19.57 8.52
N GLU A 22 -9.73 -20.38 8.60
CA GLU A 22 -11.11 -19.90 8.72
C GLU A 22 -11.31 -19.10 10.01
N GLU A 23 -10.77 -19.51 11.14
CA GLU A 23 -10.86 -18.73 12.37
C GLU A 23 -10.12 -17.39 12.25
N SER A 24 -8.94 -17.34 11.63
CA SER A 24 -8.19 -16.10 11.39
C SER A 24 -8.90 -15.20 10.35
N LEU A 25 -9.38 -15.78 9.25
CA LEU A 25 -10.16 -15.09 8.23
C LEU A 25 -11.51 -14.63 8.76
N GLY A 26 -12.17 -15.42 9.62
CA GLY A 26 -13.43 -15.05 10.28
C GLY A 26 -13.27 -13.84 11.20
N GLY A 27 -12.18 -13.74 11.93
CA GLY A 27 -11.82 -12.57 12.75
C GLY A 27 -11.56 -11.33 11.90
N TYR A 28 -10.83 -11.51 10.81
CA TYR A 28 -10.50 -10.47 9.85
C TYR A 28 -11.76 -9.92 9.14
N ARG A 29 -12.61 -10.83 8.64
CA ARG A 29 -13.92 -10.44 8.06
C ARG A 29 -14.75 -9.66 9.05
N ARG A 30 -14.87 -10.12 10.29
CA ARG A 30 -15.65 -9.46 11.34
C ARG A 30 -15.15 -8.05 11.61
N PHE A 31 -13.84 -7.86 11.68
CA PHE A 31 -13.23 -6.53 11.84
C PHE A 31 -13.72 -5.56 10.75
N TRP A 32 -13.65 -5.95 9.47
CA TRP A 32 -14.07 -5.09 8.38
C TRP A 32 -15.61 -4.91 8.28
N GLU A 33 -16.38 -5.91 8.65
CA GLU A 33 -17.85 -5.78 8.76
C GLU A 33 -18.24 -4.78 9.86
N GLU A 34 -17.59 -4.83 11.02
CA GLU A 34 -17.83 -3.90 12.13
C GLU A 34 -17.37 -2.48 11.76
N ALA A 35 -16.21 -2.33 11.10
CA ALA A 35 -15.73 -1.06 10.61
C ALA A 35 -16.70 -0.44 9.59
N ALA A 36 -17.18 -1.23 8.64
CA ALA A 36 -18.16 -0.81 7.64
C ALA A 36 -19.48 -0.35 8.26
N ALA A 37 -19.93 -1.04 9.29
CA ALA A 37 -21.18 -0.73 9.98
C ALA A 37 -21.09 0.53 10.86
N THR A 38 -19.87 0.87 11.34
CA THR A 38 -19.64 1.99 12.25
C THR A 38 -19.35 3.29 11.49
N ASP A 39 -18.38 3.27 10.61
CA ASP A 39 -17.97 4.42 9.78
C ASP A 39 -17.26 3.94 8.52
N SER A 40 -18.03 3.77 7.45
CA SER A 40 -17.49 3.25 6.19
C SER A 40 -16.54 4.21 5.49
N LEU A 41 -16.68 5.54 5.68
CA LEU A 41 -15.76 6.51 5.08
C LEU A 41 -14.37 6.44 5.72
N HIS A 42 -14.35 6.40 7.06
CA HIS A 42 -13.09 6.29 7.81
C HIS A 42 -12.42 4.92 7.59
N ALA A 43 -13.20 3.84 7.50
CA ALA A 43 -12.71 2.51 7.19
C ALA A 43 -12.11 2.40 5.77
N ILE A 44 -12.50 3.30 4.85
CA ILE A 44 -12.01 3.34 3.47
C ILE A 44 -10.96 4.45 3.33
N ALA A 45 -9.70 4.15 3.57
CA ALA A 45 -8.59 5.08 3.32
C ALA A 45 -8.55 6.32 4.22
N ASP A 46 -9.05 6.22 5.45
CA ASP A 46 -8.95 7.27 6.47
C ASP A 46 -9.50 8.63 5.96
N GLN A 47 -10.64 8.59 5.25
CA GLN A 47 -11.25 9.78 4.66
C GLN A 47 -12.17 10.48 5.65
N ASP A 48 -11.84 11.72 5.99
CA ASP A 48 -12.61 12.52 6.96
C ASP A 48 -13.84 13.19 6.34
N THR A 49 -13.87 13.38 5.02
CA THR A 49 -14.95 14.10 4.33
C THR A 49 -15.32 13.46 3.00
N PRO A 50 -16.59 13.67 2.53
CA PRO A 50 -16.99 13.26 1.18
C PRO A 50 -16.11 13.84 0.08
N GLU A 51 -15.58 15.06 0.25
CA GLU A 51 -14.72 15.71 -0.73
C GLU A 51 -13.37 15.00 -0.84
N THR A 52 -12.75 14.64 0.27
CA THR A 52 -11.49 13.88 0.27
C THR A 52 -11.68 12.48 -0.33
N PHE A 53 -12.80 11.83 -0.06
CA PHE A 53 -13.19 10.56 -0.64
C PHE A 53 -13.26 10.63 -2.18
N GLU A 54 -13.92 11.67 -2.73
CA GLU A 54 -14.03 11.87 -4.17
C GLU A 54 -12.66 12.18 -4.83
N VAL A 55 -11.89 13.09 -4.24
CA VAL A 55 -10.59 13.51 -4.79
C VAL A 55 -9.60 12.33 -4.81
N SER A 56 -9.52 11.58 -3.71
CA SER A 56 -8.63 10.41 -3.63
C SER A 56 -9.07 9.29 -4.57
N GLY A 57 -10.36 9.00 -4.65
CA GLY A 57 -10.90 8.01 -5.58
C GLY A 57 -10.60 8.34 -7.03
N LYS A 58 -10.73 9.60 -7.42
CA LYS A 58 -10.38 10.08 -8.76
C LYS A 58 -8.87 9.98 -9.04
N SER A 59 -8.05 10.33 -8.06
CA SER A 59 -6.58 10.20 -8.18
C SER A 59 -6.17 8.75 -8.41
N ASP A 60 -6.72 7.83 -7.64
CA ASP A 60 -6.43 6.40 -7.77
C ASP A 60 -6.91 5.83 -9.12
N ALA A 61 -8.11 6.22 -9.58
CA ALA A 61 -8.60 5.83 -10.90
C ALA A 61 -7.74 6.40 -12.05
N ASN A 62 -7.13 7.58 -11.88
CA ASN A 62 -6.19 8.11 -12.85
C ASN A 62 -4.96 7.23 -13.00
N ARG A 63 -4.40 6.72 -11.89
CA ARG A 63 -3.26 5.79 -11.95
C ARG A 63 -3.59 4.54 -12.77
N ALA A 64 -4.78 3.96 -12.57
CA ALA A 64 -5.22 2.82 -13.37
C ALA A 64 -5.34 3.16 -14.86
N TRP A 65 -5.90 4.34 -15.19
CA TRP A 65 -6.02 4.81 -16.57
C TRP A 65 -4.67 5.09 -17.23
N GLU A 66 -3.71 5.61 -16.50
CA GLU A 66 -2.36 5.88 -17.02
C GLU A 66 -1.63 4.61 -17.46
N VAL A 67 -1.86 3.49 -16.76
CA VAL A 67 -1.21 2.21 -17.10
C VAL A 67 -1.98 1.42 -18.17
N LEU A 68 -3.31 1.56 -18.24
CA LEU A 68 -4.16 0.90 -19.23
C LEU A 68 -5.21 1.86 -19.80
N PRO A 69 -4.86 2.73 -20.78
CA PRO A 69 -5.80 3.66 -21.39
C PRO A 69 -6.63 2.98 -22.51
N ASP A 70 -7.32 1.89 -22.17
CA ASP A 70 -8.18 1.11 -23.06
C ASP A 70 -9.62 1.07 -22.53
N SER A 71 -10.53 1.75 -23.22
CA SER A 71 -11.94 1.85 -22.80
C SER A 71 -12.72 0.54 -22.95
N ASP A 72 -12.24 -0.42 -23.73
CA ASP A 72 -12.87 -1.74 -23.89
C ASP A 72 -12.43 -2.74 -22.84
N ALA A 73 -11.53 -2.36 -21.97
CA ALA A 73 -11.00 -3.24 -20.92
C ALA A 73 -12.02 -3.57 -19.83
N VAL A 74 -11.82 -4.74 -19.23
CA VAL A 74 -12.47 -5.21 -17.99
C VAL A 74 -11.51 -5.03 -16.83
N VAL A 75 -11.94 -4.31 -15.80
CA VAL A 75 -11.13 -3.98 -14.64
C VAL A 75 -11.71 -4.61 -13.37
N LEU A 76 -10.86 -5.19 -12.53
CA LEU A 76 -11.21 -5.72 -11.21
C LEU A 76 -10.49 -4.92 -10.12
N GLU A 77 -11.23 -4.35 -9.18
CA GLU A 77 -10.67 -3.76 -7.96
C GLU A 77 -10.80 -4.73 -6.78
N ILE A 78 -9.66 -5.10 -6.17
CA ILE A 78 -9.62 -5.90 -4.93
C ILE A 78 -9.67 -4.94 -3.74
N GLY A 79 -10.61 -5.19 -2.79
CA GLY A 79 -10.86 -4.34 -1.63
C GLY A 79 -11.56 -3.04 -2.02
N CYS A 80 -12.61 -3.13 -2.81
CA CYS A 80 -13.28 -1.97 -3.39
C CYS A 80 -14.06 -1.12 -2.39
N GLY A 81 -14.30 -1.62 -1.17
CA GLY A 81 -15.13 -0.94 -0.18
C GLY A 81 -16.50 -0.58 -0.74
N THR A 82 -16.93 0.65 -0.51
CA THR A 82 -18.18 1.19 -1.07
C THR A 82 -18.03 1.71 -2.50
N GLY A 83 -16.92 1.41 -3.20
CA GLY A 83 -16.68 1.76 -4.59
C GLY A 83 -16.09 3.17 -4.80
N ARG A 84 -15.23 3.62 -3.90
CA ARG A 84 -14.54 4.93 -3.98
C ARG A 84 -13.83 5.13 -5.33
N VAL A 85 -13.11 4.14 -5.80
CA VAL A 85 -12.39 4.17 -7.07
C VAL A 85 -13.26 3.68 -8.22
N LEU A 86 -14.09 2.64 -8.00
CA LEU A 86 -14.97 2.05 -9.01
C LEU A 86 -15.81 3.06 -9.77
N GLN A 87 -16.41 4.05 -9.07
CA GLN A 87 -17.24 5.08 -9.69
C GLN A 87 -16.50 5.87 -10.77
N HIS A 88 -15.20 6.12 -10.57
CA HIS A 88 -14.37 6.85 -11.53
C HIS A 88 -13.82 5.95 -12.63
N LEU A 89 -13.55 4.66 -12.32
CA LEU A 89 -13.17 3.66 -13.32
C LEU A 89 -14.31 3.39 -14.30
N ALA A 90 -15.55 3.32 -13.81
CA ALA A 90 -16.73 3.06 -14.65
C ALA A 90 -16.95 4.08 -15.77
N GLY A 91 -16.51 5.33 -15.58
CA GLY A 91 -16.55 6.36 -16.62
C GLY A 91 -15.50 6.19 -17.73
N ARG A 92 -14.62 5.20 -17.62
CA ARG A 92 -13.46 5.01 -18.52
C ARG A 92 -13.40 3.63 -19.16
N TYR A 93 -13.87 2.61 -18.45
CA TYR A 93 -13.75 1.21 -18.85
C TYR A 93 -15.10 0.62 -19.19
N ARG A 94 -15.10 -0.40 -20.04
CA ARG A 94 -16.31 -1.09 -20.50
C ARG A 94 -17.05 -1.75 -19.34
N GLU A 95 -16.31 -2.40 -18.44
CA GLU A 95 -16.84 -3.16 -17.32
C GLU A 95 -15.90 -3.08 -16.13
N VAL A 96 -16.46 -2.84 -14.95
CA VAL A 96 -15.69 -2.67 -13.72
C VAL A 96 -16.29 -3.53 -12.64
N HIS A 97 -15.46 -4.41 -12.08
CA HIS A 97 -15.83 -5.27 -10.96
C HIS A 97 -15.12 -4.82 -9.69
N GLY A 98 -15.81 -4.85 -8.58
CA GLY A 98 -15.22 -4.67 -7.26
C GLY A 98 -15.49 -5.88 -6.38
N ILE A 99 -14.47 -6.37 -5.69
CA ILE A 99 -14.60 -7.43 -4.69
C ILE A 99 -14.15 -6.90 -3.33
N ASP A 100 -14.95 -7.19 -2.29
CA ASP A 100 -14.62 -6.86 -0.91
C ASP A 100 -15.01 -8.00 0.03
N ILE A 101 -14.25 -8.19 1.11
CA ILE A 101 -14.55 -9.21 2.13
C ILE A 101 -15.78 -8.84 2.97
N ALA A 102 -16.02 -7.54 3.19
CA ALA A 102 -17.12 -7.01 3.99
C ALA A 102 -18.41 -6.90 3.15
N GLY A 103 -19.39 -7.74 3.44
CA GLY A 103 -20.69 -7.74 2.74
C GLY A 103 -21.43 -6.43 2.93
N GLU A 104 -21.27 -5.75 4.06
CA GLU A 104 -21.89 -4.44 4.29
C GLU A 104 -21.28 -3.36 3.38
N MET A 105 -19.95 -3.38 3.10
CA MET A 105 -19.32 -2.52 2.11
C MET A 105 -19.89 -2.71 0.71
N VAL A 106 -19.98 -3.97 0.27
CA VAL A 106 -20.54 -4.37 -1.03
C VAL A 106 -22.01 -3.89 -1.16
N LYS A 107 -22.81 -4.05 -0.12
CA LYS A 107 -24.20 -3.61 -0.10
C LYS A 107 -24.32 -2.08 -0.18
N GLN A 108 -23.55 -1.34 0.61
CA GLN A 108 -23.54 0.13 0.57
C GLN A 108 -23.08 0.64 -0.78
N GLY A 109 -22.01 0.06 -1.34
CA GLY A 109 -21.50 0.38 -2.67
C GLY A 109 -22.55 0.14 -3.76
N GLY A 110 -23.20 -1.02 -3.75
CA GLY A 110 -24.28 -1.38 -4.66
C GLY A 110 -25.45 -0.41 -4.60
N HIS A 111 -25.84 0.06 -3.41
CA HIS A 111 -26.88 1.09 -3.27
C HIS A 111 -26.39 2.45 -3.78
N ARG A 112 -25.20 2.87 -3.42
CA ARG A 112 -24.63 4.17 -3.81
C ARG A 112 -24.48 4.30 -5.31
N LEU A 113 -24.07 3.24 -5.99
CA LEU A 113 -23.75 3.23 -7.41
C LEU A 113 -24.79 2.45 -8.26
N ALA A 114 -25.99 2.23 -7.74
CA ALA A 114 -27.06 1.50 -8.44
C ALA A 114 -27.43 2.07 -9.81
N GLY A 115 -27.17 3.35 -10.07
CA GLY A 115 -27.41 4.00 -11.36
C GLY A 115 -26.29 3.83 -12.40
N VAL A 116 -25.19 3.15 -12.08
CA VAL A 116 -24.04 2.96 -12.97
C VAL A 116 -24.04 1.52 -13.50
N PRO A 117 -24.45 1.27 -14.74
CA PRO A 117 -24.82 -0.07 -15.22
C PRO A 117 -23.62 -1.01 -15.43
N ASN A 118 -22.39 -0.48 -15.55
CA ASN A 118 -21.17 -1.25 -15.80
C ASN A 118 -20.32 -1.47 -14.56
N ILE A 119 -20.88 -1.26 -13.34
CA ILE A 119 -20.24 -1.62 -12.07
C ILE A 119 -20.90 -2.87 -11.50
N HIS A 120 -20.07 -3.84 -11.10
CA HIS A 120 -20.49 -5.08 -10.49
C HIS A 120 -19.77 -5.29 -9.16
N PHE A 121 -20.52 -5.37 -8.07
CA PHE A 121 -20.00 -5.64 -6.74
C PHE A 121 -20.08 -7.12 -6.40
N HIS A 122 -19.02 -7.67 -5.82
CA HIS A 122 -18.90 -9.05 -5.38
C HIS A 122 -18.45 -9.11 -3.93
N GLN A 123 -19.12 -9.93 -3.11
CA GLN A 123 -18.59 -10.26 -1.80
C GLN A 123 -17.59 -11.40 -1.94
N GLY A 124 -16.35 -11.16 -1.54
CA GLY A 124 -15.28 -12.15 -1.53
C GLY A 124 -15.22 -12.98 -0.25
N ASN A 125 -14.49 -14.09 -0.32
CA ASN A 125 -14.18 -14.92 0.85
C ASN A 125 -12.97 -14.39 1.67
N GLY A 126 -12.22 -13.41 1.14
CA GLY A 126 -11.02 -12.83 1.76
C GLY A 126 -9.75 -13.64 1.50
N TYR A 127 -9.79 -14.60 0.59
CA TYR A 127 -8.68 -15.50 0.32
C TYR A 127 -8.35 -15.66 -1.16
N ASP A 128 -9.33 -15.69 -2.06
CA ASP A 128 -9.16 -15.91 -3.49
C ASP A 128 -10.11 -15.08 -4.36
N LEU A 129 -10.04 -15.30 -5.65
CA LEU A 129 -10.87 -14.66 -6.69
C LEU A 129 -11.75 -15.69 -7.41
N GLU A 130 -12.31 -16.69 -6.71
CA GLU A 130 -13.11 -17.78 -7.28
C GLU A 130 -14.32 -17.30 -8.10
N ALA A 131 -14.82 -16.10 -7.81
CA ALA A 131 -15.94 -15.48 -8.54
C ALA A 131 -15.57 -15.09 -9.99
N PHE A 132 -14.27 -15.11 -10.35
CA PHE A 132 -13.77 -14.68 -11.65
C PHE A 132 -13.14 -15.86 -12.41
N ALA A 133 -13.50 -15.96 -13.69
CA ALA A 133 -12.94 -16.98 -14.56
C ALA A 133 -11.46 -16.70 -14.90
N ASP A 134 -10.73 -17.73 -15.30
CA ASP A 134 -9.38 -17.60 -15.82
C ASP A 134 -9.39 -16.66 -17.03
N GLU A 135 -8.38 -15.81 -17.12
CA GLU A 135 -8.15 -14.92 -18.28
C GLU A 135 -9.36 -14.04 -18.66
N SER A 136 -10.08 -13.54 -17.64
CA SER A 136 -11.29 -12.75 -17.84
C SER A 136 -11.10 -11.22 -17.65
N VAL A 137 -9.97 -10.80 -17.07
CA VAL A 137 -9.72 -9.42 -16.62
C VAL A 137 -8.47 -8.86 -17.32
N ASP A 138 -8.51 -7.60 -17.73
CA ASP A 138 -7.39 -6.91 -18.39
C ASP A 138 -6.50 -6.18 -17.37
N LEU A 139 -7.10 -5.65 -16.29
CA LEU A 139 -6.38 -4.97 -15.20
C LEU A 139 -6.96 -5.39 -13.86
N VAL A 140 -6.12 -5.86 -12.96
CA VAL A 140 -6.44 -5.95 -11.53
C VAL A 140 -5.83 -4.74 -10.83
N TYR A 141 -6.65 -4.03 -10.05
CA TYR A 141 -6.27 -2.86 -9.27
C TYR A 141 -6.50 -3.09 -7.78
N SER A 142 -5.62 -2.57 -6.94
CA SER A 142 -5.82 -2.60 -5.49
C SER A 142 -5.06 -1.47 -4.80
N ALA A 143 -5.77 -0.64 -4.04
CA ALA A 143 -5.16 0.44 -3.24
C ALA A 143 -5.53 0.29 -1.77
N LEU A 144 -4.53 0.41 -0.89
CA LEU A 144 -4.69 0.40 0.57
C LEU A 144 -5.29 -0.90 1.14
N VAL A 145 -5.10 -2.04 0.48
CA VAL A 145 -5.71 -3.33 0.87
C VAL A 145 -4.68 -4.35 1.34
N PHE A 146 -3.65 -4.62 0.54
CA PHE A 146 -2.64 -5.64 0.87
C PHE A 146 -1.84 -5.35 2.13
N GLN A 147 -1.85 -4.11 2.58
CA GLN A 147 -1.28 -3.71 3.87
C GLN A 147 -2.06 -4.25 5.08
N HIS A 148 -3.31 -4.67 4.87
CA HIS A 148 -4.18 -5.12 5.95
C HIS A 148 -4.30 -6.64 6.03
N MET A 149 -3.65 -7.40 5.17
CA MET A 149 -3.73 -8.85 5.16
C MET A 149 -2.37 -9.53 5.37
N PRO A 150 -2.34 -10.72 6.00
CA PRO A 150 -1.11 -11.50 6.10
C PRO A 150 -0.48 -11.74 4.73
N LYS A 151 0.85 -11.74 4.66
CA LYS A 151 1.60 -11.92 3.39
C LYS A 151 1.28 -13.26 2.69
N THR A 152 0.90 -14.28 3.45
CA THR A 152 0.44 -15.57 2.91
C THR A 152 -0.87 -15.45 2.15
N ILE A 153 -1.81 -14.65 2.64
CA ILE A 153 -3.07 -14.35 1.98
C ILE A 153 -2.82 -13.47 0.74
N ALA A 154 -2.01 -12.42 0.89
CA ALA A 154 -1.61 -11.56 -0.24
C ALA A 154 -0.95 -12.38 -1.36
N TYR A 155 -0.09 -13.35 -1.02
CA TYR A 155 0.53 -14.23 -2.01
C TYR A 155 -0.50 -15.09 -2.76
N ASN A 156 -1.52 -15.60 -2.06
CA ASN A 156 -2.61 -16.31 -2.72
C ASN A 156 -3.36 -15.39 -3.70
N TYR A 157 -3.67 -14.15 -3.30
CA TYR A 157 -4.24 -13.15 -4.21
C TYR A 157 -3.34 -12.83 -5.41
N PHE A 158 -2.02 -12.84 -5.26
CA PHE A 158 -1.10 -12.65 -6.39
C PHE A 158 -1.19 -13.82 -7.39
N GLN A 159 -1.29 -15.06 -6.90
CA GLN A 159 -1.49 -16.24 -7.75
C GLN A 159 -2.85 -16.20 -8.46
N GLU A 160 -3.91 -15.86 -7.74
CA GLU A 160 -5.24 -15.69 -8.28
C GLU A 160 -5.32 -14.53 -9.30
N THR A 161 -4.63 -13.41 -9.01
CA THR A 161 -4.48 -12.30 -9.95
C THR A 161 -3.84 -12.78 -11.26
N ASN A 162 -2.77 -13.56 -11.19
CA ASN A 162 -2.18 -14.15 -12.39
C ASN A 162 -3.17 -15.07 -13.14
N ARG A 163 -3.98 -15.84 -12.42
CA ARG A 163 -4.99 -16.71 -13.02
C ARG A 163 -6.07 -15.92 -13.77
N VAL A 164 -6.64 -14.90 -13.14
CA VAL A 164 -7.77 -14.14 -13.70
C VAL A 164 -7.36 -13.14 -14.77
N LEU A 165 -6.11 -12.67 -14.77
CA LEU A 165 -5.60 -11.79 -15.81
C LEU A 165 -5.50 -12.49 -17.15
N ARG A 166 -5.90 -11.81 -18.21
CA ARG A 166 -5.62 -12.22 -19.60
C ARG A 166 -4.12 -12.23 -19.86
N PRO A 167 -3.65 -12.92 -20.90
CA PRO A 167 -2.27 -12.76 -21.38
C PRO A 167 -1.93 -11.27 -21.52
N ASP A 168 -0.74 -10.86 -21.07
CA ASP A 168 -0.29 -9.45 -21.00
C ASP A 168 -1.12 -8.52 -20.11
N GLY A 169 -2.10 -9.05 -19.35
CA GLY A 169 -2.88 -8.30 -18.38
C GLY A 169 -2.04 -7.70 -17.27
N LEU A 170 -2.51 -6.61 -16.67
CA LEU A 170 -1.77 -5.78 -15.72
C LEU A 170 -2.29 -5.94 -14.30
N PHE A 171 -1.38 -5.86 -13.34
CA PHE A 171 -1.67 -5.77 -11.92
C PHE A 171 -1.04 -4.50 -11.33
N LEU A 172 -1.88 -3.58 -10.88
CA LEU A 172 -1.48 -2.32 -10.25
C LEU A 172 -1.93 -2.30 -8.80
N PHE A 173 -1.00 -2.23 -7.86
CA PHE A 173 -1.32 -2.17 -6.43
C PHE A 173 -0.33 -1.32 -5.63
N GLN A 174 -0.67 -1.05 -4.37
CA GLN A 174 0.16 -0.31 -3.44
C GLN A 174 0.28 -1.06 -2.11
N VAL A 175 1.47 -1.02 -1.52
CA VAL A 175 1.76 -1.48 -0.16
C VAL A 175 2.72 -0.52 0.54
N PRO A 176 2.68 -0.38 1.88
CA PRO A 176 3.61 0.50 2.60
C PRO A 176 5.02 -0.08 2.58
N ASN A 177 6.01 0.78 2.29
CA ASN A 177 7.41 0.43 2.19
C ASN A 177 8.11 0.57 3.54
N LEU A 178 8.51 -0.54 4.15
CA LEU A 178 9.25 -0.53 5.43
C LEU A 178 10.60 0.22 5.35
N LEU A 179 11.18 0.38 4.15
CA LEU A 179 12.46 1.06 3.95
C LEU A 179 12.31 2.57 3.70
N ASP A 180 11.08 3.08 3.55
CA ASP A 180 10.80 4.50 3.42
C ASP A 180 10.73 5.16 4.80
N GLY A 181 11.42 6.29 4.98
CA GLY A 181 11.55 6.94 6.28
C GLY A 181 10.20 7.30 6.92
N PRO A 182 9.31 8.05 6.27
CA PRO A 182 7.98 8.37 6.78
C PRO A 182 7.12 7.14 7.10
N GLN A 183 7.18 6.10 6.27
CA GLN A 183 6.42 4.86 6.49
C GLN A 183 7.04 4.00 7.60
N PHE A 184 8.35 4.07 7.81
CA PHE A 184 8.99 3.47 8.97
C PHE A 184 8.56 4.13 10.28
N GLU A 185 8.39 5.45 10.31
CA GLU A 185 7.83 6.14 11.48
C GLU A 185 6.38 5.71 11.77
N GLN A 186 5.58 5.49 10.74
CA GLN A 186 4.25 4.90 10.89
C GLN A 186 4.34 3.48 11.45
N PHE A 187 5.24 2.63 10.94
CA PHE A 187 5.50 1.30 11.48
C PHE A 187 5.88 1.36 12.97
N ASN A 188 6.78 2.27 13.34
CA ASN A 188 7.21 2.47 14.72
C ASN A 188 6.05 2.93 15.63
N HIS A 189 5.11 3.73 15.10
CA HIS A 189 3.90 4.11 15.80
C HIS A 189 3.01 2.88 16.10
N PHE A 190 2.82 1.96 15.14
CA PHE A 190 2.10 0.71 15.35
C PHE A 190 2.80 -0.27 16.31
N ALA A 191 4.08 -0.10 16.57
CA ALA A 191 4.84 -0.89 17.57
C ALA A 191 4.61 -0.43 19.02
N GLN A 192 3.86 0.66 19.25
CA GLN A 192 3.60 1.15 20.61
C GLN A 192 2.63 0.24 21.38
N PRO A 193 2.77 0.14 22.73
CA PRO A 193 2.02 -0.83 23.54
C PRO A 193 0.50 -0.79 23.36
N TRP A 194 -0.10 0.40 23.21
CA TRP A 194 -1.55 0.51 23.07
C TRP A 194 -2.08 -0.09 21.74
N PHE A 195 -1.29 -0.11 20.67
CA PHE A 195 -1.64 -0.79 19.43
C PHE A 195 -1.56 -2.32 19.57
N VAL A 196 -0.66 -2.80 20.42
CA VAL A 196 -0.57 -4.24 20.74
C VAL A 196 -1.84 -4.71 21.45
N GLU A 197 -2.43 -3.84 22.29
CA GLU A 197 -3.70 -4.11 22.99
C GLU A 197 -4.93 -3.96 22.08
N HIS A 198 -4.83 -3.14 21.03
CA HIS A 198 -5.90 -2.88 20.05
C HIS A 198 -5.36 -3.10 18.63
N PRO A 199 -5.12 -4.35 18.24
CA PRO A 199 -4.43 -4.64 16.99
C PRO A 199 -5.25 -4.20 15.77
N TYR A 200 -4.70 -3.24 15.04
CA TYR A 200 -5.13 -2.91 13.69
C TYR A 200 -4.25 -3.69 12.72
N PRO A 201 -4.79 -4.50 11.81
CA PRO A 201 -3.96 -5.28 10.91
C PRO A 201 -3.22 -4.35 9.94
N MET A 202 -1.90 -4.21 10.14
CA MET A 202 -1.04 -3.40 9.27
C MET A 202 0.26 -4.13 9.01
N TYR A 203 0.52 -4.44 7.74
CA TYR A 203 1.69 -5.18 7.28
C TYR A 203 2.52 -4.29 6.36
N PHE A 204 3.74 -4.01 6.77
CA PHE A 204 4.72 -3.28 5.97
C PHE A 204 5.53 -4.26 5.14
N TRP A 205 5.98 -3.82 3.98
CA TRP A 205 6.65 -4.64 2.99
C TRP A 205 8.02 -4.08 2.65
N THR A 206 8.90 -4.96 2.21
CA THR A 206 10.15 -4.56 1.57
C THR A 206 10.06 -4.80 0.06
N PRO A 207 10.78 -4.03 -0.76
CA PRO A 207 10.86 -4.28 -2.21
C PRO A 207 11.22 -5.73 -2.55
N ALA A 208 12.15 -6.33 -1.80
CA ALA A 208 12.60 -7.70 -2.02
C ALA A 208 11.47 -8.73 -1.81
N GLU A 209 10.63 -8.56 -0.80
CA GLU A 209 9.47 -9.43 -0.57
C GLU A 209 8.46 -9.34 -1.71
N VAL A 210 8.16 -8.12 -2.18
CA VAL A 210 7.23 -7.90 -3.30
C VAL A 210 7.75 -8.57 -4.57
N VAL A 211 9.02 -8.36 -4.91
CA VAL A 211 9.68 -8.98 -6.06
C VAL A 211 9.58 -10.51 -5.99
N GLN A 212 9.94 -11.08 -4.85
CA GLN A 212 9.93 -12.53 -4.66
C GLN A 212 8.53 -13.14 -4.83
N LEU A 213 7.53 -12.53 -4.21
CA LEU A 213 6.18 -13.08 -4.22
C LEU A 213 5.54 -12.93 -5.60
N LEU A 214 5.68 -11.78 -6.27
CA LEU A 214 5.15 -11.58 -7.62
C LEU A 214 5.80 -12.52 -8.64
N THR A 215 7.12 -12.63 -8.63
CA THR A 215 7.83 -13.52 -9.56
C THR A 215 7.39 -14.97 -9.38
N ARG A 216 7.21 -15.44 -8.13
CA ARG A 216 6.72 -16.79 -7.85
C ARG A 216 5.24 -16.99 -8.21
N ALA A 217 4.45 -15.91 -8.22
CA ALA A 217 3.08 -15.93 -8.71
C ALA A 217 2.98 -15.88 -10.25
N GLY A 218 4.09 -15.76 -10.99
CA GLY A 218 4.09 -15.66 -12.44
C GLY A 218 3.82 -14.26 -12.97
N LEU A 219 4.08 -13.24 -12.15
CA LEU A 219 3.92 -11.83 -12.49
C LEU A 219 5.29 -11.15 -12.62
N SER A 220 5.54 -10.47 -13.73
CA SER A 220 6.77 -9.71 -13.99
C SER A 220 6.57 -8.25 -13.62
N ILE A 221 7.47 -7.70 -12.81
CA ILE A 221 7.41 -6.30 -12.40
C ILE A 221 7.85 -5.41 -13.56
N GLU A 222 7.03 -4.44 -13.93
CA GLU A 222 7.34 -3.39 -14.90
C GLU A 222 7.77 -2.09 -14.21
N HIS A 223 7.19 -1.80 -13.05
CA HIS A 223 7.52 -0.62 -12.29
C HIS A 223 7.39 -0.88 -10.78
N LEU A 224 8.34 -0.38 -10.02
CA LEU A 224 8.34 -0.38 -8.57
C LEU A 224 8.71 1.05 -8.12
N GLY A 225 7.69 1.85 -7.78
CA GLY A 225 7.86 3.24 -7.37
C GLY A 225 8.38 3.38 -5.94
N GLU A 226 8.88 4.56 -5.59
CA GLU A 226 9.40 4.89 -4.26
C GLU A 226 8.36 4.67 -3.16
N GLU A 227 7.08 5.01 -3.41
CA GLU A 227 5.95 4.80 -2.50
C GLU A 227 5.41 3.36 -2.55
N MET A 228 6.15 2.41 -3.12
CA MET A 228 5.71 1.02 -3.35
C MET A 228 4.37 0.93 -4.09
N VAL A 229 4.14 1.81 -5.06
CA VAL A 229 3.17 1.59 -6.12
C VAL A 229 3.81 0.63 -7.13
N VAL A 230 3.21 -0.51 -7.30
CA VAL A 230 3.75 -1.63 -8.07
C VAL A 230 2.90 -1.87 -9.29
N LEU A 231 3.52 -1.85 -10.47
CA LEU A 231 2.94 -2.32 -11.72
C LEU A 231 3.61 -3.63 -12.11
N ALA A 232 2.83 -4.67 -12.26
CA ALA A 232 3.29 -5.97 -12.74
C ALA A 232 2.42 -6.45 -13.92
N ARG A 233 2.97 -7.34 -14.73
CA ARG A 233 2.31 -7.93 -15.90
C ARG A 233 2.28 -9.45 -15.79
N LYS A 234 1.18 -10.06 -16.21
CA LYS A 234 1.11 -11.49 -16.44
C LYS A 234 2.06 -11.84 -17.60
N THR A 235 2.95 -12.77 -17.36
CA THR A 235 3.88 -13.24 -18.39
C THR A 235 3.80 -14.75 -18.54
N GLU A 236 3.78 -15.21 -19.77
CA GLU A 236 3.92 -16.63 -20.12
C GLU A 236 5.40 -17.07 -20.14
N LEU A 237 6.21 -16.59 -19.19
CA LEU A 237 7.61 -16.96 -19.16
C LEU A 237 7.76 -18.44 -18.80
N PRO A 238 8.47 -19.24 -19.64
CA PRO A 238 8.83 -20.59 -19.26
C PRO A 238 9.56 -20.61 -17.92
N GLY A 239 9.25 -21.57 -17.05
CA GLY A 239 9.81 -21.68 -15.70
C GLY A 239 11.32 -21.43 -15.57
N PRO A 240 12.18 -21.90 -16.52
CA PRO A 240 13.62 -21.61 -16.53
C PRO A 240 13.95 -20.13 -16.74
N VAL A 241 13.20 -19.41 -17.57
CA VAL A 241 13.43 -17.97 -17.84
C VAL A 241 13.00 -17.13 -16.65
N ALA A 242 11.86 -17.44 -16.03
CA ALA A 242 11.44 -16.80 -14.79
C ALA A 242 12.46 -16.99 -13.66
N GLN A 243 13.02 -18.19 -13.51
CA GLN A 243 14.08 -18.46 -12.54
C GLN A 243 15.39 -17.72 -12.85
N GLN A 244 15.74 -17.55 -14.12
CA GLN A 244 16.93 -16.79 -14.52
C GLN A 244 16.77 -15.29 -14.28
N LEU A 245 15.60 -14.71 -14.61
CA LEU A 245 15.26 -13.33 -14.29
C LEU A 245 15.25 -13.10 -12.77
N GLN A 246 14.68 -14.04 -12.02
CA GLN A 246 14.70 -13.98 -10.56
C GLN A 246 16.13 -13.91 -10.01
N ARG A 247 17.05 -14.76 -10.48
CA ARG A 247 18.46 -14.73 -10.06
C ARG A 247 19.17 -13.43 -10.45
N SER A 248 18.83 -12.87 -11.63
CA SER A 248 19.38 -11.58 -12.07
C SER A 248 18.91 -10.46 -11.15
N MET A 249 17.61 -10.42 -10.83
CA MET A 249 17.03 -9.42 -9.93
C MET A 249 17.55 -9.57 -8.48
N GLU A 250 17.70 -10.80 -7.98
CA GLU A 250 18.33 -11.07 -6.68
C GLU A 250 19.79 -10.58 -6.64
N SER A 251 20.52 -10.74 -7.75
CA SER A 251 21.89 -10.24 -7.88
C SER A 251 21.94 -8.70 -7.92
N GLU A 252 21.01 -8.07 -8.63
CA GLU A 252 20.91 -6.60 -8.66
C GLU A 252 20.51 -6.03 -7.30
N LEU A 253 19.50 -6.61 -6.63
CA LEU A 253 19.10 -6.23 -5.27
C LEU A 253 20.23 -6.43 -4.26
N ALA A 254 20.97 -7.53 -4.36
CA ALA A 254 22.15 -7.77 -3.51
C ALA A 254 23.27 -6.74 -3.81
N GLY A 255 23.44 -6.33 -5.06
CA GLY A 255 24.35 -5.26 -5.45
C GLY A 255 23.91 -3.88 -4.93
N MET A 256 22.63 -3.60 -4.92
CA MET A 256 22.06 -2.36 -4.38
C MET A 256 22.14 -2.29 -2.83
N THR A 257 22.09 -3.43 -2.14
CA THR A 257 22.12 -3.46 -0.67
C THR A 257 23.51 -3.44 -0.07
N SER A 258 24.57 -3.86 -0.79
CA SER A 258 25.87 -4.12 -0.14
C SER A 258 27.03 -3.18 -0.49
N SER A 259 27.07 -2.51 -1.62
CA SER A 259 28.23 -1.67 -1.95
C SER A 259 27.88 -0.26 -2.44
N GLY A 260 26.88 -0.10 -3.33
CA GLY A 260 26.53 1.21 -3.88
C GLY A 260 25.86 2.12 -2.86
N ARG A 261 24.95 1.58 -2.06
CA ARG A 261 24.18 2.35 -1.09
C ARG A 261 24.98 2.73 0.16
N ILE A 262 25.89 1.86 0.59
CA ILE A 262 26.81 2.20 1.69
C ILE A 262 27.75 3.32 1.23
N ALA A 263 28.33 3.23 0.05
CA ALA A 263 29.18 4.30 -0.50
C ALA A 263 28.42 5.61 -0.75
N ASP A 264 27.18 5.55 -1.21
CA ASP A 264 26.31 6.71 -1.39
C ASP A 264 25.93 7.35 -0.04
N LEU A 265 25.55 6.54 0.95
CA LEU A 265 25.28 7.00 2.31
C LEU A 265 26.53 7.55 3.00
N GLU A 266 27.68 6.91 2.84
CA GLU A 266 28.96 7.44 3.32
C GLU A 266 29.30 8.78 2.67
N GLY A 267 29.02 8.92 1.37
CA GLY A 267 29.15 10.20 0.65
C GLY A 267 28.22 11.29 1.18
N GLN A 268 26.95 10.94 1.44
CA GLN A 268 25.98 11.86 2.03
C GLN A 268 26.37 12.24 3.48
N VAL A 269 26.82 11.30 4.29
CA VAL A 269 27.32 11.58 5.64
C VAL A 269 28.51 12.52 5.59
N ALA A 270 29.48 12.29 4.70
CA ALA A 270 30.63 13.18 4.53
C ALA A 270 30.23 14.60 4.08
N ASP A 271 29.24 14.73 3.18
CA ASP A 271 28.70 16.03 2.77
C ASP A 271 28.00 16.75 3.96
N PHE A 272 27.22 16.02 4.74
CA PHE A 272 26.62 16.55 5.96
C PHE A 272 27.68 16.99 6.98
N GLU A 273 28.70 16.18 7.23
CA GLU A 273 29.79 16.51 8.14
C GLU A 273 30.56 17.77 7.72
N GLN A 274 30.72 17.99 6.42
CA GLN A 274 31.32 19.23 5.90
C GLN A 274 30.41 20.46 6.08
N ARG A 275 29.09 20.27 5.99
CA ARG A 275 28.10 21.36 6.10
C ARG A 275 27.75 21.73 7.53
N VAL A 276 27.91 20.81 8.48
CA VAL A 276 27.60 21.05 9.90
C VAL A 276 28.34 22.28 10.46
N PRO A 277 29.67 22.46 10.29
CA PRO A 277 30.38 23.65 10.80
C PRO A 277 29.86 24.97 10.21
N GLU A 278 29.48 24.97 8.92
CA GLU A 278 28.91 26.14 8.26
C GLU A 278 27.53 26.50 8.80
N LEU A 279 26.70 25.49 9.00
CA LEU A 279 25.36 25.66 9.63
C LEU A 279 25.46 26.11 11.07
N GLU A 280 26.40 25.60 11.84
CA GLU A 280 26.68 26.06 13.22
C GLU A 280 27.11 27.54 13.24
N LEU A 281 27.91 27.96 12.29
CA LEU A 281 28.32 29.36 12.15
C LEU A 281 27.14 30.26 11.79
N GLN A 282 26.27 29.81 10.88
CA GLN A 282 25.01 30.52 10.53
C GLN A 282 24.07 30.63 11.74
N VAL A 283 23.89 29.53 12.47
CA VAL A 283 23.06 29.51 13.69
C VAL A 283 23.63 30.47 14.75
N ALA A 284 24.94 30.49 14.95
CA ALA A 284 25.61 31.41 15.89
C ALA A 284 25.46 32.86 15.44
N GLU A 285 25.51 33.18 14.16
CA GLU A 285 25.29 34.54 13.65
C GLU A 285 23.82 34.97 13.79
N LEU A 286 22.88 34.09 13.48
CA LEU A 286 21.45 34.33 13.71
C LEU A 286 21.14 34.54 15.20
N ALA A 287 21.74 33.76 16.07
CA ALA A 287 21.61 33.95 17.52
C ALA A 287 22.10 35.34 17.96
N ARG A 288 23.27 35.78 17.46
CA ARG A 288 23.80 37.13 17.70
C ARG A 288 22.88 38.22 17.16
N GLN A 289 22.27 38.03 16.01
CA GLN A 289 21.29 38.96 15.45
C GLN A 289 20.02 39.05 16.32
N VAL A 290 19.51 37.89 16.77
CA VAL A 290 18.36 37.83 17.68
C VAL A 290 18.67 38.54 19.00
N ASP A 291 19.85 38.37 19.57
CA ASP A 291 20.26 39.04 20.80
C ASP A 291 20.44 40.54 20.61
N ARG A 292 21.02 40.99 19.49
CA ARG A 292 21.06 42.39 19.10
C ARG A 292 19.64 42.99 18.99
N PHE A 293 18.72 42.25 18.38
CA PHE A 293 17.33 42.67 18.23
C PHE A 293 16.62 42.75 19.58
N ARG A 294 16.82 41.75 20.45
CA ARG A 294 16.26 41.73 21.82
C ARG A 294 16.81 42.81 22.73
N SER A 295 18.03 43.29 22.47
CA SER A 295 18.68 44.35 23.26
C SER A 295 18.21 45.78 22.91
N GLN A 296 17.46 45.95 21.79
CA GLN A 296 16.91 47.23 21.39
C GLN A 296 15.93 47.77 22.45
N PRO A 297 16.00 49.06 22.85
CA PRO A 297 15.20 49.59 23.95
C PRO A 297 13.69 49.37 23.82
N LEU A 298 13.14 49.58 22.62
CA LEU A 298 11.72 49.39 22.33
C LEU A 298 11.25 47.92 22.47
N ILE A 299 12.09 46.97 22.06
CA ILE A 299 11.78 45.55 22.14
C ILE A 299 11.89 45.02 23.56
N ARG A 300 12.87 45.52 24.34
CA ARG A 300 12.96 45.21 25.78
C ARG A 300 11.71 45.66 26.54
N VAL A 301 11.19 46.84 26.23
CA VAL A 301 9.92 47.31 26.81
C VAL A 301 8.75 46.46 26.44
N ALA A 302 8.62 46.10 25.14
CA ALA A 302 7.54 45.22 24.65
C ALA A 302 7.59 43.79 25.23
N LEU A 303 8.78 43.21 25.37
CA LEU A 303 8.97 41.91 26.00
C LEU A 303 8.69 41.95 27.51
N ALA A 304 9.05 43.02 28.19
CA ALA A 304 8.72 43.22 29.59
C ALA A 304 7.21 43.35 29.81
N ALA A 305 6.53 44.15 28.98
CA ALA A 305 5.07 44.30 29.02
C ALA A 305 4.35 42.95 28.77
N ARG A 306 4.82 42.15 27.79
CA ARG A 306 4.28 40.84 27.51
C ARG A 306 4.49 39.84 28.65
N ARG A 307 5.62 39.90 29.36
CA ARG A 307 5.87 39.08 30.56
C ARG A 307 4.99 39.49 31.73
N ALA A 308 4.77 40.79 31.93
CA ALA A 308 3.87 41.31 32.95
C ALA A 308 2.41 40.90 32.69
N PHE A 309 1.96 40.96 31.40
CA PHE A 309 0.62 40.54 30.99
C PHE A 309 0.38 39.04 31.19
N ARG A 310 1.40 38.20 30.94
CA ARG A 310 1.30 36.74 31.18
C ARG A 310 1.28 36.36 32.67
N ARG A 311 1.87 37.17 33.56
CA ARG A 311 1.88 36.94 35.02
C ARG A 311 0.63 37.48 35.73
N GLY A 312 -0.17 38.31 35.07
CA GLY A 312 -1.38 38.90 35.60
C GLY A 312 -2.69 38.24 35.17
N ARG A 313 -2.66 37.02 34.58
CA ARG A 313 -3.88 36.22 34.41
C ARG A 313 -4.03 35.28 35.60
N PRO A 314 -5.19 35.33 36.31
CA PRO A 314 -5.52 34.45 37.43
C PRO A 314 -5.68 32.98 36.96
#